data_59b2efc1d56ae2a37439a01653824ae8
#
_entry.id   59b2efc1d56ae2a37439a01653824ae8
#
_cell.length_a   1.000
_cell.length_b   1.000
_cell.length_c   1.000
_cell.angle_alpha   90.00
_cell.angle_beta   90.00
_cell.angle_gamma   90.00
#
_symmetry.space_group_name_H-M   'P 1'
#
loop_
_entity.id
_entity.type
_entity.pdbx_description
1 polymer ?
#
loop_
_entity_poly.entity_id
_entity_poly.type
_entity_poly.pdbx_seq_one_letter_code
_entity_poly.pdbx_strand_id
1 'polypeptide(L)'
;PTYTPELCDAMAELAAGADILTPNLTEAAIILGEPIGDDWCGTDISDAEAARMIDALVAKGAKHVVLKGIQREGESVIRNFVGGVDCDMFEAANEYLPYMLHGTGDLYCSCLMAAVMAGRSLHDAVVFAGDFTHDAMIVSAKQPDFKNRGVSFEPLLGKVAELLG
;
A
#
# COMPACT_ATOMS: atom_id res chain seq x y z
N PRO A 1 -14.33 -8.08 14.10
CA PRO A 1 -13.40 -7.02 13.71
C PRO A 1 -12.11 -7.16 14.48
N THR A 2 -10.97 -6.94 13.82
CA THR A 2 -9.63 -7.07 14.44
C THR A 2 -9.30 -5.82 15.28
N TYR A 3 -9.96 -4.71 15.01
CA TYR A 3 -9.72 -3.43 15.67
C TYR A 3 -10.97 -2.95 16.42
N THR A 4 -10.77 -2.46 17.65
CA THR A 4 -11.81 -1.77 18.40
C THR A 4 -11.94 -0.32 17.92
N PRO A 5 -13.08 0.36 18.16
CA PRO A 5 -13.23 1.78 17.83
C PRO A 5 -12.12 2.66 18.42
N GLU A 6 -11.75 2.43 19.68
CA GLU A 6 -10.70 3.18 20.36
C GLU A 6 -9.32 3.00 19.69
N LEU A 7 -9.05 1.81 19.16
CA LEU A 7 -7.81 1.55 18.41
C LEU A 7 -7.83 2.25 17.06
N CYS A 8 -8.98 2.30 16.38
CA CYS A 8 -9.14 3.05 15.14
C CYS A 8 -8.89 4.56 15.36
N ASP A 9 -9.41 5.13 16.43
CA ASP A 9 -9.20 6.54 16.79
C ASP A 9 -7.71 6.81 17.07
N ALA A 10 -7.05 5.95 17.85
CA ALA A 10 -5.63 6.08 18.14
C ALA A 10 -4.75 5.95 16.87
N MET A 11 -5.11 5.08 15.94
CA MET A 11 -4.43 4.94 14.65
C MET A 11 -4.60 6.19 13.78
N ALA A 12 -5.77 6.82 13.80
CA ALA A 12 -6.01 8.07 13.08
C ALA A 12 -5.16 9.23 13.64
N GLU A 13 -5.00 9.32 14.97
CA GLU A 13 -4.11 10.29 15.60
C GLU A 13 -2.63 10.06 15.22
N LEU A 14 -2.19 8.79 15.23
CA LEU A 14 -0.82 8.43 14.86
C LEU A 14 -0.54 8.74 13.39
N ALA A 15 -1.50 8.51 12.51
CA ALA A 15 -1.37 8.77 11.07
C ALA A 15 -1.11 10.25 10.75
N ALA A 16 -1.61 11.19 11.57
CA ALA A 16 -1.44 12.62 11.39
C ALA A 16 0.02 13.11 11.48
N GLY A 17 0.95 12.31 12.01
CA GLY A 17 2.38 12.65 12.11
C GLY A 17 3.27 11.91 11.12
N ALA A 18 2.70 11.15 10.20
CA ALA A 18 3.48 10.29 9.31
C ALA A 18 4.21 11.09 8.22
N ASP A 19 5.50 10.80 8.01
CA ASP A 19 6.22 11.29 6.82
C ASP A 19 5.71 10.60 5.55
N ILE A 20 5.44 9.29 5.63
CA ILE A 20 4.80 8.52 4.56
C ILE A 20 3.73 7.63 5.20
N LEU A 21 2.49 7.86 4.83
CA LEU A 21 1.35 7.06 5.24
C LEU A 21 0.98 6.09 4.12
N THR A 22 0.81 4.80 4.44
CA THR A 22 0.60 3.75 3.41
C THR A 22 -0.71 2.98 3.63
N PRO A 23 -1.88 3.61 3.63
CA PRO A 23 -3.14 2.93 3.87
C PRO A 23 -3.63 2.15 2.64
N ASN A 24 -4.37 1.07 2.87
CA ASN A 24 -5.33 0.58 1.89
C ASN A 24 -6.62 1.42 1.98
N LEU A 25 -7.59 1.17 1.10
CA LEU A 25 -8.84 1.95 1.07
C LEU A 25 -9.63 1.87 2.38
N THR A 26 -9.70 0.70 2.99
CA THR A 26 -10.38 0.51 4.28
C THR A 26 -9.69 1.30 5.39
N GLU A 27 -8.38 1.22 5.47
CA GLU A 27 -7.57 1.97 6.43
C GLU A 27 -7.71 3.47 6.22
N ALA A 28 -7.69 3.93 4.96
CA ALA A 28 -7.88 5.33 4.61
C ALA A 28 -9.26 5.86 5.06
N ALA A 29 -10.32 5.10 4.78
CA ALA A 29 -11.68 5.45 5.20
C ALA A 29 -11.79 5.54 6.73
N ILE A 30 -11.20 4.59 7.47
CA ILE A 30 -11.16 4.61 8.95
C ILE A 30 -10.45 5.87 9.44
N ILE A 31 -9.26 6.19 8.92
CA ILE A 31 -8.50 7.37 9.32
C ILE A 31 -9.27 8.66 9.00
N LEU A 32 -10.00 8.69 7.90
CA LEU A 32 -10.83 9.82 7.50
C LEU A 32 -12.13 9.95 8.32
N GLY A 33 -12.55 8.89 9.02
CA GLY A 33 -13.84 8.81 9.71
C GLY A 33 -15.01 8.66 8.75
N GLU A 34 -14.77 8.10 7.56
CA GLU A 34 -15.79 7.84 6.55
C GLU A 34 -16.50 6.52 6.83
N PRO A 35 -17.81 6.42 6.55
CA PRO A 35 -18.55 5.19 6.79
C PRO A 35 -18.07 4.08 5.84
N ILE A 36 -17.75 2.93 6.42
CA ILE A 36 -17.48 1.71 5.68
C ILE A 36 -18.78 0.93 5.65
N GLY A 37 -19.46 0.88 4.50
CA GLY A 37 -20.70 0.12 4.34
C GLY A 37 -20.45 -1.39 4.40
N ASP A 38 -21.50 -2.16 4.72
CA ASP A 38 -21.43 -3.63 4.74
C ASP A 38 -21.04 -4.22 3.37
N ASP A 39 -21.32 -3.49 2.29
CA ASP A 39 -20.97 -3.84 0.91
C ASP A 39 -19.59 -3.31 0.49
N TRP A 40 -18.82 -2.75 1.41
CA TRP A 40 -17.49 -2.24 1.14
C TRP A 40 -16.51 -3.40 0.86
N CYS A 41 -16.57 -3.91 -0.34
CA CYS A 41 -15.48 -4.70 -0.92
C CYS A 41 -14.53 -3.81 -1.75
N GLY A 42 -14.60 -2.49 -1.49
CA GLY A 42 -14.14 -1.44 -2.35
C GLY A 42 -12.63 -1.38 -2.53
N THR A 43 -12.21 -1.95 -3.63
CA THR A 43 -10.92 -1.62 -4.24
C THR A 43 -11.13 -0.81 -5.52
N ASP A 44 -12.37 -0.62 -5.95
CA ASP A 44 -12.73 0.09 -7.19
C ASP A 44 -13.14 1.54 -6.90
N ILE A 45 -12.19 2.44 -7.04
CA ILE A 45 -12.42 3.88 -6.97
C ILE A 45 -11.85 4.58 -8.20
N SER A 46 -12.42 5.75 -8.54
CA SER A 46 -11.89 6.62 -9.61
C SER A 46 -10.60 7.32 -9.19
N ASP A 47 -9.84 7.83 -10.18
CA ASP A 47 -8.66 8.67 -9.92
C ASP A 47 -9.03 9.90 -9.10
N ALA A 48 -10.18 10.52 -9.39
CA ALA A 48 -10.66 11.69 -8.66
C ALA A 48 -10.93 11.37 -7.19
N GLU A 49 -11.47 10.19 -6.91
CA GLU A 49 -11.71 9.75 -5.54
C GLU A 49 -10.41 9.39 -4.81
N ALA A 50 -9.47 8.76 -5.50
CA ALA A 50 -8.13 8.51 -4.95
C ALA A 50 -7.43 9.82 -4.59
N ALA A 51 -7.48 10.82 -5.47
CA ALA A 51 -6.93 12.16 -5.22
C ALA A 51 -7.60 12.82 -4.00
N ARG A 52 -8.93 12.79 -3.93
CA ARG A 52 -9.68 13.36 -2.80
C ARG A 52 -9.26 12.73 -1.46
N MET A 53 -9.13 11.41 -1.42
CA MET A 53 -8.72 10.70 -0.20
C MET A 53 -7.28 11.04 0.20
N ILE A 54 -6.37 11.11 -0.77
CA ILE A 54 -4.97 11.50 -0.53
C ILE A 54 -4.93 12.92 0.04
N ASP A 55 -5.61 13.89 -0.61
CA ASP A 55 -5.65 15.29 -0.14
C ASP A 55 -6.23 15.39 1.27
N ALA A 56 -7.28 14.65 1.57
CA ALA A 56 -7.89 14.61 2.89
C ALA A 56 -6.95 14.04 3.97
N LEU A 57 -6.16 13.01 3.65
CA LEU A 57 -5.16 12.42 4.55
C LEU A 57 -3.97 13.39 4.76
N VAL A 58 -3.54 14.08 3.72
CA VAL A 58 -2.51 15.14 3.82
C VAL A 58 -3.03 16.28 4.68
N ALA A 59 -4.28 16.72 4.51
CA ALA A 59 -4.90 17.75 5.35
C ALA A 59 -5.01 17.34 6.83
N LYS A 60 -5.06 16.04 7.14
CA LYS A 60 -4.98 15.51 8.52
C LYS A 60 -3.55 15.48 9.08
N GLY A 61 -2.51 15.75 8.28
CA GLY A 61 -1.14 15.94 8.74
C GLY A 61 -0.10 14.96 8.22
N ALA A 62 -0.47 13.97 7.39
CA ALA A 62 0.50 13.13 6.69
C ALA A 62 1.26 13.99 5.65
N LYS A 63 2.58 13.80 5.50
CA LYS A 63 3.33 14.55 4.47
C LYS A 63 3.12 13.92 3.08
N HIS A 64 3.23 12.60 2.99
CA HIS A 64 2.98 11.85 1.76
C HIS A 64 2.05 10.68 2.04
N VAL A 65 1.24 10.31 1.07
CA VAL A 65 0.30 9.20 1.14
C VAL A 65 0.53 8.27 -0.03
N VAL A 66 0.64 6.99 0.25
CA VAL A 66 0.61 5.91 -0.74
C VAL A 66 -0.67 5.12 -0.52
N LEU A 67 -1.72 5.45 -1.25
CA LEU A 67 -3.01 4.78 -1.20
C LEU A 67 -2.91 3.48 -2.00
N LYS A 68 -2.91 2.34 -1.29
CA LYS A 68 -2.55 1.03 -1.85
C LYS A 68 -3.74 0.21 -2.31
N GLY A 69 -3.49 -0.64 -3.32
CA GLY A 69 -4.32 -1.79 -3.62
C GLY A 69 -5.62 -1.46 -4.35
N ILE A 70 -5.62 -0.43 -5.20
CA ILE A 70 -6.77 -0.09 -6.03
C ILE A 70 -6.80 -1.04 -7.23
N GLN A 71 -7.84 -1.86 -7.29
CA GLN A 71 -8.09 -2.78 -8.39
C GLN A 71 -9.51 -2.50 -8.91
N ARG A 72 -9.63 -2.16 -10.18
CA ARG A 72 -10.91 -1.84 -10.82
C ARG A 72 -11.50 -3.07 -11.49
N GLU A 73 -12.81 -3.14 -11.46
CA GLU A 73 -13.54 -4.24 -12.09
C GLU A 73 -13.20 -4.32 -13.59
N GLY A 74 -12.85 -5.53 -14.04
CA GLY A 74 -12.49 -5.80 -15.43
C GLY A 74 -11.06 -5.42 -15.82
N GLU A 75 -10.26 -4.84 -14.93
CA GLU A 75 -8.87 -4.53 -15.20
C GLU A 75 -7.92 -5.61 -14.66
N SER A 76 -6.81 -5.80 -15.37
CA SER A 76 -5.76 -6.77 -15.00
C SER A 76 -4.59 -6.13 -14.24
N VAL A 77 -4.79 -4.95 -13.67
CA VAL A 77 -3.77 -4.20 -12.93
C VAL A 77 -4.26 -3.81 -11.54
N ILE A 78 -3.33 -3.77 -10.60
CA ILE A 78 -3.51 -3.19 -9.26
C ILE A 78 -2.64 -1.94 -9.17
N ARG A 79 -3.20 -0.84 -8.64
CA ARG A 79 -2.55 0.47 -8.57
C ARG A 79 -2.31 0.90 -7.14
N ASN A 80 -1.25 1.66 -6.97
CA ASN A 80 -1.00 2.47 -5.78
C ASN A 80 -0.94 3.92 -6.24
N PHE A 81 -1.81 4.77 -5.69
CA PHE A 81 -1.81 6.21 -5.94
C PHE A 81 -0.97 6.91 -4.88
N VAL A 82 -0.17 7.85 -5.32
CA VAL A 82 0.77 8.57 -4.44
C VAL A 82 0.57 10.08 -4.61
N GLY A 83 0.56 10.80 -3.51
CA GLY A 83 0.52 12.25 -3.49
C GLY A 83 0.96 12.79 -2.15
N GLY A 84 1.08 14.10 -2.02
CA GLY A 84 1.51 14.70 -0.77
C GLY A 84 2.02 16.13 -0.90
N VAL A 85 2.65 16.63 0.15
CA VAL A 85 3.26 17.97 0.17
C VAL A 85 4.43 17.98 -0.82
N ASP A 86 4.42 18.96 -1.73
CA ASP A 86 5.45 19.12 -2.78
C ASP A 86 5.64 17.87 -3.67
N CYS A 87 4.56 17.07 -3.83
CA CYS A 87 4.54 15.87 -4.65
C CYS A 87 3.29 15.86 -5.53
N ASP A 88 3.47 16.02 -6.84
CA ASP A 88 2.38 15.82 -7.79
C ASP A 88 1.89 14.38 -7.71
N MET A 89 0.58 14.20 -7.86
CA MET A 89 -0.02 12.87 -7.81
C MET A 89 0.47 12.01 -8.98
N PHE A 90 0.88 10.79 -8.67
CA PHE A 90 1.24 9.77 -9.66
C PHE A 90 0.69 8.40 -9.25
N GLU A 91 0.67 7.46 -10.19
CA GLU A 91 0.35 6.06 -9.93
C GLU A 91 1.54 5.15 -10.22
N ALA A 92 1.63 4.07 -9.46
CA ALA A 92 2.47 2.92 -9.76
C ALA A 92 1.58 1.68 -9.85
N ALA A 93 1.71 0.91 -10.92
CA ALA A 93 0.84 -0.21 -11.22
C ALA A 93 1.64 -1.51 -11.43
N ASN A 94 1.07 -2.61 -10.95
CA ASN A 94 1.58 -3.96 -11.20
C ASN A 94 0.46 -4.82 -11.79
N GLU A 95 0.81 -5.97 -12.37
CA GLU A 95 -0.17 -6.96 -12.78
C GLU A 95 -0.99 -7.43 -11.57
N TYR A 96 -2.31 -7.50 -11.72
CA TYR A 96 -3.19 -8.03 -10.69
C TYR A 96 -3.09 -9.55 -10.61
N LEU A 97 -2.73 -10.06 -9.44
CA LEU A 97 -2.70 -11.49 -9.15
C LEU A 97 -3.99 -11.87 -8.41
N PRO A 98 -4.82 -12.80 -8.96
CA PRO A 98 -6.16 -13.09 -8.43
C PRO A 98 -6.13 -13.98 -7.17
N TYR A 99 -5.23 -13.68 -6.25
CA TYR A 99 -5.12 -14.34 -4.95
C TYR A 99 -4.53 -13.38 -3.91
N MET A 100 -4.91 -13.57 -2.68
CA MET A 100 -4.45 -12.78 -1.55
C MET A 100 -3.49 -13.60 -0.69
N LEU A 101 -2.42 -12.96 -0.22
CA LEU A 101 -1.49 -13.53 0.74
C LEU A 101 -1.37 -12.60 1.95
N HIS A 102 -1.31 -13.19 3.13
CA HIS A 102 -1.03 -12.43 4.36
C HIS A 102 0.40 -11.90 4.36
N GLY A 103 0.58 -10.68 4.87
CA GLY A 103 1.89 -10.05 5.01
C GLY A 103 2.35 -9.23 3.79
N THR A 104 1.58 -9.18 2.70
CA THR A 104 1.93 -8.37 1.51
C THR A 104 1.99 -6.88 1.82
N GLY A 105 1.08 -6.37 2.67
CA GLY A 105 1.08 -4.97 3.11
C GLY A 105 2.34 -4.62 3.91
N ASP A 106 2.72 -5.48 4.86
CA ASP A 106 3.91 -5.30 5.70
C ASP A 106 5.19 -5.38 4.87
N LEU A 107 5.24 -6.33 3.92
CA LEU A 107 6.35 -6.47 2.99
C LEU A 107 6.50 -5.22 2.12
N TYR A 108 5.40 -4.72 1.55
CA TYR A 108 5.39 -3.49 0.76
C TYR A 108 5.96 -2.31 1.56
N CYS A 109 5.47 -2.09 2.78
CA CYS A 109 5.92 -1.00 3.64
C CYS A 109 7.40 -1.13 3.99
N SER A 110 7.86 -2.35 4.26
CA SER A 110 9.28 -2.63 4.57
C SER A 110 10.19 -2.35 3.37
N CYS A 111 9.78 -2.74 2.17
CA CYS A 111 10.52 -2.47 0.93
C CYS A 111 10.55 -0.97 0.59
N LEU A 112 9.41 -0.29 0.75
CA LEU A 112 9.31 1.16 0.58
C LEU A 112 10.29 1.88 1.53
N MET A 113 10.27 1.53 2.81
CA MET A 113 11.16 2.12 3.80
C MET A 113 12.63 1.82 3.47
N ALA A 114 12.98 0.60 3.08
CA ALA A 114 14.34 0.24 2.70
C ALA A 114 14.84 1.11 1.52
N ALA A 115 14.03 1.32 0.50
CA ALA A 115 14.38 2.14 -0.65
C ALA A 115 14.53 3.63 -0.28
N VAL A 116 13.62 4.17 0.53
CA VAL A 116 13.70 5.56 1.02
C VAL A 116 14.97 5.75 1.87
N MET A 117 15.27 4.82 2.78
CA MET A 117 16.49 4.88 3.61
C MET A 117 17.78 4.69 2.80
N ALA A 118 17.71 4.04 1.64
CA ALA A 118 18.80 3.97 0.67
C ALA A 118 18.93 5.26 -0.19
N GLY A 119 18.13 6.29 0.08
CA GLY A 119 18.18 7.58 -0.61
C GLY A 119 17.50 7.58 -1.98
N ARG A 120 16.64 6.61 -2.28
CA ARG A 120 15.84 6.61 -3.52
C ARG A 120 14.74 7.66 -3.45
N SER A 121 14.33 8.17 -4.60
CA SER A 121 13.16 9.05 -4.68
C SER A 121 11.89 8.32 -4.20
N LEU A 122 10.87 9.06 -3.76
CA LEU A 122 9.59 8.45 -3.37
C LEU A 122 9.00 7.64 -4.52
N HIS A 123 9.09 8.15 -5.75
CA HIS A 123 8.65 7.45 -6.95
C HIS A 123 9.35 6.09 -7.10
N ASP A 124 10.70 6.07 -7.09
CA ASP A 124 11.47 4.83 -7.27
C ASP A 124 11.26 3.85 -6.11
N ALA A 125 11.07 4.38 -4.90
CA ALA A 125 10.79 3.56 -3.72
C ALA A 125 9.42 2.88 -3.80
N VAL A 126 8.39 3.58 -4.28
CA VAL A 126 7.04 3.03 -4.50
C VAL A 126 7.05 1.97 -5.60
N VAL A 127 7.71 2.24 -6.71
CA VAL A 127 7.86 1.27 -7.82
C VAL A 127 8.59 0.02 -7.32
N PHE A 128 9.73 0.19 -6.65
CA PHE A 128 10.48 -0.93 -6.09
C PHE A 128 9.63 -1.77 -5.11
N ALA A 129 8.89 -1.13 -4.21
CA ALA A 129 8.05 -1.84 -3.24
C ALA A 129 6.93 -2.63 -3.93
N GLY A 130 6.31 -2.06 -4.97
CA GLY A 130 5.30 -2.72 -5.79
C GLY A 130 5.86 -3.95 -6.50
N ASP A 131 6.96 -3.78 -7.25
CA ASP A 131 7.61 -4.84 -8.02
C ASP A 131 8.12 -5.97 -7.12
N PHE A 132 8.75 -5.62 -6.00
CA PHE A 132 9.24 -6.62 -5.06
C PHE A 132 8.10 -7.44 -4.45
N THR A 133 7.01 -6.78 -4.04
CA THR A 133 5.85 -7.46 -3.46
C THR A 133 5.16 -8.35 -4.50
N HIS A 134 5.00 -7.87 -5.73
CA HIS A 134 4.46 -8.64 -6.84
C HIS A 134 5.28 -9.91 -7.12
N ASP A 135 6.60 -9.76 -7.23
CA ASP A 135 7.50 -10.90 -7.44
C ASP A 135 7.46 -11.91 -6.28
N ALA A 136 7.39 -11.41 -5.03
CA ALA A 136 7.26 -12.25 -3.86
C ALA A 136 5.95 -13.05 -3.87
N MET A 137 4.85 -12.46 -4.33
CA MET A 137 3.58 -13.17 -4.51
C MET A 137 3.70 -14.26 -5.57
N ILE A 138 4.36 -14.00 -6.71
CA ILE A 138 4.61 -15.01 -7.76
C ILE A 138 5.46 -16.16 -7.23
N VAL A 139 6.51 -15.86 -6.47
CA VAL A 139 7.38 -16.89 -5.86
C VAL A 139 6.58 -17.74 -4.86
N SER A 140 5.77 -17.07 -4.03
CA SER A 140 4.92 -17.75 -3.04
C SER A 140 3.93 -18.70 -3.68
N ALA A 141 3.31 -18.32 -4.79
CA ALA A 141 2.30 -19.13 -5.48
C ALA A 141 2.84 -20.46 -6.02
N LYS A 142 4.17 -20.59 -6.18
CA LYS A 142 4.83 -21.84 -6.57
C LYS A 142 5.00 -22.85 -5.43
N GLN A 143 4.74 -22.44 -4.20
CA GLN A 143 4.92 -23.28 -3.02
C GLN A 143 3.64 -24.06 -2.71
N PRO A 144 3.75 -25.30 -2.20
CA PRO A 144 2.58 -26.04 -1.75
C PRO A 144 1.92 -25.29 -0.58
N ASP A 145 0.58 -25.26 -0.57
CA ASP A 145 -0.22 -24.63 0.49
C ASP A 145 0.04 -23.14 0.69
N PHE A 146 0.43 -22.43 -0.38
CA PHE A 146 0.87 -21.05 -0.36
C PHE A 146 -0.16 -20.09 0.28
N LYS A 147 -1.47 -20.36 0.13
CA LYS A 147 -2.54 -19.49 0.67
C LYS A 147 -2.52 -19.40 2.19
N ASN A 148 -2.00 -20.43 2.87
CA ASN A 148 -1.96 -20.48 4.34
C ASN A 148 -0.59 -20.09 4.91
N ARG A 149 0.43 -19.91 4.07
CA ARG A 149 1.82 -19.66 4.51
C ARG A 149 2.22 -18.18 4.55
N GLY A 150 1.38 -17.30 4.00
CA GLY A 150 1.75 -15.90 3.80
C GLY A 150 2.74 -15.71 2.65
N VAL A 151 3.24 -14.48 2.52
CA VAL A 151 4.18 -14.12 1.45
C VAL A 151 5.60 -14.59 1.76
N SER A 152 6.22 -15.29 0.81
CA SER A 152 7.62 -15.75 0.87
C SER A 152 8.50 -14.80 0.05
N PHE A 153 9.38 -14.09 0.69
CA PHE A 153 10.21 -13.06 0.07
C PHE A 153 11.72 -13.34 0.17
N GLU A 154 12.12 -14.29 0.99
CA GLU A 154 13.53 -14.60 1.27
C GLU A 154 14.36 -14.87 0.01
N PRO A 155 13.84 -15.57 -1.03
CA PRO A 155 14.59 -15.79 -2.26
C PRO A 155 14.90 -14.52 -3.04
N LEU A 156 14.20 -13.40 -2.73
CA LEU A 156 14.33 -12.12 -3.44
C LEU A 156 15.19 -11.10 -2.69
N LEU A 157 15.70 -11.42 -1.50
CA LEU A 157 16.48 -10.47 -0.68
C LEU A 157 17.72 -9.90 -1.40
N GLY A 158 18.24 -10.60 -2.40
CA GLY A 158 19.29 -10.08 -3.27
C GLY A 158 18.93 -8.74 -3.93
N LYS A 159 17.66 -8.55 -4.32
CA LYS A 159 17.19 -7.28 -4.90
C LYS A 159 17.24 -6.12 -3.90
N VAL A 160 17.03 -6.38 -2.61
CA VAL A 160 17.19 -5.35 -1.56
C VAL A 160 18.65 -4.98 -1.39
N ALA A 161 19.56 -5.94 -1.46
CA ALA A 161 20.99 -5.66 -1.39
C ALA A 161 21.46 -4.75 -2.55
N GLU A 162 20.89 -4.89 -3.74
CA GLU A 162 21.18 -4.03 -4.90
C GLU A 162 20.74 -2.57 -4.71
N LEU A 163 19.78 -2.29 -3.82
CA LEU A 163 19.41 -0.93 -3.45
C LEU A 163 20.52 -0.19 -2.72
N LEU A 164 21.31 -0.93 -1.94
CA LEU A 164 22.33 -0.38 -1.06
C LEU A 164 23.66 -0.12 -1.79
N GLY A 165 23.78 -0.59 -3.06
CA GLY A 165 24.95 -0.38 -3.93
C GLY A 165 26.10 -1.26 -3.56
#